data_91be6a18b5f7a3cdcf2834cb950dd211
#
_entry.id   91be6a18b5f7a3cdcf2834cb950dd211
#
_cell.length_a   1.000
_cell.length_b   1.000
_cell.length_c   1.000
_cell.angle_alpha   90.00
_cell.angle_beta   90.00
_cell.angle_gamma   90.00
#
_symmetry.space_group_name_H-M   'P 1'
#
loop_
_entity.id
_entity.type
_entity.pdbx_description
1 polymer ?
#
loop_
_entity_poly.entity_id
_entity_poly.type
_entity_poly.pdbx_seq_one_letter_code
_entity_poly.pdbx_strand_id
1 'polypeptide(L)'
;MDRLLIADDEADIVTMLTSFFEGKGYEVMTASDGIETLKQVEKRPDLILLDISMPGLNGLEVCRRIRDHIDCPILFLTAKIEDMDKVKGFSVGGDDYIVKPFSLAELEARVSAHLRRQARHSMETFVKFTGDLTIDFAKRSLFYGKEEIPVTKKEFDIVELLSQNPGQVFDKERIYEKIWGYDSEGDSGVVAEHIRRIRTKIAAHTDHAYIETVWGCGYKWSC
;
A
#
# COMPACT_ATOMS: atom_id res chain seq x y z
N MET A 1 3.65 3.40 15.38
CA MET A 1 4.87 4.23 15.50
C MET A 1 5.68 3.87 14.27
N ASP A 2 5.97 4.87 13.42
CA ASP A 2 6.66 4.60 12.17
C ASP A 2 8.15 4.33 12.42
N ARG A 3 8.71 3.34 11.74
CA ARG A 3 10.11 2.90 11.87
C ARG A 3 10.95 3.49 10.75
N LEU A 4 11.95 4.27 11.14
CA LEU A 4 12.90 4.91 10.24
C LEU A 4 14.22 4.15 10.26
N LEU A 5 14.74 3.76 9.09
CA LEU A 5 16.11 3.27 8.96
C LEU A 5 16.99 4.43 8.46
N ILE A 6 18.03 4.75 9.21
CA ILE A 6 19.06 5.75 8.85
C ILE A 6 20.35 5.01 8.55
N ALA A 7 20.81 5.07 7.31
CA ALA A 7 22.02 4.45 6.83
C ALA A 7 23.00 5.51 6.31
N ASP A 8 24.07 5.74 7.05
CA ASP A 8 25.11 6.73 6.75
C ASP A 8 26.42 6.31 7.45
N ASP A 9 27.57 6.47 6.82
CA ASP A 9 28.86 6.13 7.40
C ASP A 9 29.42 7.22 8.31
N GLU A 10 28.82 8.42 8.28
CA GLU A 10 29.17 9.54 9.17
C GLU A 10 28.43 9.41 10.51
N ALA A 11 29.10 8.91 11.55
CA ALA A 11 28.53 8.68 12.88
C ALA A 11 27.86 9.92 13.48
N ASP A 12 28.39 11.12 13.22
CA ASP A 12 27.82 12.37 13.72
C ASP A 12 26.46 12.67 13.07
N ILE A 13 26.31 12.38 11.77
CA ILE A 13 25.03 12.52 11.05
C ILE A 13 24.01 11.52 11.59
N VAL A 14 24.41 10.26 11.75
CA VAL A 14 23.54 9.21 12.32
C VAL A 14 23.06 9.62 13.72
N THR A 15 23.96 10.07 14.61
CA THR A 15 23.63 10.47 15.97
C THR A 15 22.67 11.68 15.99
N MET A 16 22.95 12.69 15.17
CA MET A 16 22.12 13.89 15.04
C MET A 16 20.70 13.53 14.55
N LEU A 17 20.61 12.73 13.48
CA LEU A 17 19.32 12.33 12.90
C LEU A 17 18.54 11.42 13.83
N THR A 18 19.20 10.48 14.51
CA THR A 18 18.57 9.60 15.51
C THR A 18 17.93 10.42 16.61
N SER A 19 18.70 11.29 17.25
CA SER A 19 18.17 12.15 18.34
C SER A 19 17.00 13.02 17.88
N PHE A 20 17.09 13.54 16.65
CA PHE A 20 16.04 14.39 16.10
C PHE A 20 14.74 13.62 15.84
N PHE A 21 14.81 12.46 15.17
CA PHE A 21 13.62 11.70 14.80
C PHE A 21 13.02 10.94 15.99
N GLU A 22 13.82 10.44 16.94
CA GLU A 22 13.30 9.89 18.20
C GLU A 22 12.55 10.96 19.00
N GLY A 23 13.07 12.21 19.05
CA GLY A 23 12.38 13.34 19.66
C GLY A 23 11.06 13.71 18.97
N LYS A 24 10.84 13.27 17.73
CA LYS A 24 9.59 13.42 16.97
C LYS A 24 8.65 12.22 17.09
N GLY A 25 9.06 11.17 17.82
CA GLY A 25 8.24 10.00 18.08
C GLY A 25 8.38 8.88 17.04
N TYR A 26 9.46 8.87 16.26
CA TYR A 26 9.79 7.75 15.38
C TYR A 26 10.59 6.68 16.14
N GLU A 27 10.46 5.42 15.73
CA GLU A 27 11.39 4.35 16.10
C GLU A 27 12.55 4.36 15.10
N VAL A 28 13.77 4.62 15.57
CA VAL A 28 14.93 4.76 14.68
C VAL A 28 15.80 3.52 14.72
N MET A 29 16.11 2.99 13.56
CA MET A 29 17.11 1.96 13.32
C MET A 29 18.28 2.58 12.56
N THR A 30 19.50 2.14 12.84
CA THR A 30 20.70 2.70 12.23
C THR A 30 21.52 1.63 11.52
N ALA A 31 22.27 2.05 10.50
CA ALA A 31 23.28 1.26 9.81
C ALA A 31 24.44 2.17 9.43
N SER A 32 25.68 1.68 9.60
CA SER A 32 26.92 2.40 9.32
C SER A 32 27.52 2.06 7.94
N ASP A 33 26.98 1.06 7.24
CA ASP A 33 27.41 0.64 5.92
C ASP A 33 26.29 -0.08 5.15
N GLY A 34 26.52 -0.37 3.88
CA GLY A 34 25.53 -1.02 3.02
C GLY A 34 25.20 -2.46 3.42
N ILE A 35 26.12 -3.20 4.03
CA ILE A 35 25.89 -4.59 4.46
C ILE A 35 25.00 -4.58 5.71
N GLU A 36 25.26 -3.70 6.64
CA GLU A 36 24.42 -3.51 7.81
C GLU A 36 23.02 -3.02 7.40
N THR A 37 22.94 -2.10 6.43
CA THR A 37 21.69 -1.63 5.86
C THR A 37 20.81 -2.78 5.37
N LEU A 38 21.38 -3.72 4.59
CA LEU A 38 20.64 -4.90 4.11
C LEU A 38 20.07 -5.74 5.27
N LYS A 39 20.82 -5.92 6.37
CA LYS A 39 20.34 -6.64 7.56
C LYS A 39 19.21 -5.90 8.28
N GLN A 40 19.31 -4.57 8.38
CA GLN A 40 18.29 -3.76 9.04
C GLN A 40 16.97 -3.70 8.23
N VAL A 41 17.06 -3.75 6.90
CA VAL A 41 15.87 -3.79 6.01
C VAL A 41 14.98 -5.01 6.30
N GLU A 42 15.54 -6.14 6.76
CA GLU A 42 14.77 -7.32 7.15
C GLU A 42 13.76 -7.04 8.28
N LYS A 43 14.01 -6.01 9.09
CA LYS A 43 13.11 -5.56 10.16
C LYS A 43 11.93 -4.73 9.65
N ARG A 44 11.80 -4.56 8.33
CA ARG A 44 10.71 -3.86 7.64
C ARG A 44 10.53 -2.41 8.11
N PRO A 45 11.47 -1.51 7.82
CA PRO A 45 11.31 -0.08 8.04
C PRO A 45 10.13 0.47 7.23
N ASP A 46 9.52 1.53 7.73
CA ASP A 46 8.45 2.25 7.04
C ASP A 46 9.01 3.33 6.10
N LEU A 47 10.29 3.75 6.30
CA LEU A 47 11.04 4.65 5.41
C LEU A 47 12.54 4.47 5.64
N ILE A 48 13.34 4.64 4.58
CA ILE A 48 14.80 4.55 4.63
C ILE A 48 15.40 5.90 4.21
N LEU A 49 16.25 6.47 5.08
CA LEU A 49 17.21 7.53 4.74
C LEU A 49 18.52 6.84 4.42
N LEU A 50 19.03 6.99 3.20
CA LEU A 50 20.16 6.20 2.69
C LEU A 50 21.22 7.12 2.10
N ASP A 51 22.38 7.16 2.74
CA ASP A 51 23.53 7.85 2.14
C ASP A 51 24.04 7.11 0.90
N ILE A 52 24.38 7.87 -0.14
CA ILE A 52 24.90 7.29 -1.38
C ILE A 52 26.35 6.87 -1.22
N SER A 53 27.15 7.62 -0.46
CA SER A 53 28.62 7.55 -0.52
C SER A 53 29.24 6.59 0.50
N MET A 54 28.48 5.65 1.03
CA MET A 54 28.96 4.68 2.01
C MET A 54 30.08 3.80 1.45
N PRO A 55 31.10 3.43 2.28
CA PRO A 55 32.21 2.59 1.86
C PRO A 55 31.80 1.15 1.55
N GLY A 56 32.45 0.52 0.62
CA GLY A 56 32.18 -0.87 0.21
C GLY A 56 30.92 -0.97 -0.66
N LEU A 57 29.78 -1.27 -0.06
CA LEU A 57 28.49 -1.33 -0.74
C LEU A 57 27.80 0.03 -0.62
N ASN A 58 27.80 0.83 -1.70
CA ASN A 58 27.22 2.16 -1.72
C ASN A 58 25.68 2.14 -1.72
N GLY A 59 25.05 3.29 -1.37
CA GLY A 59 23.60 3.38 -1.22
C GLY A 59 22.82 3.08 -2.51
N LEU A 60 23.33 3.41 -3.69
CA LEU A 60 22.67 3.09 -4.96
C LEU A 60 22.62 1.57 -5.20
N GLU A 61 23.69 0.87 -4.85
CA GLU A 61 23.74 -0.58 -4.96
C GLU A 61 22.85 -1.27 -3.92
N VAL A 62 22.80 -0.74 -2.69
CA VAL A 62 21.83 -1.18 -1.67
C VAL A 62 20.40 -1.03 -2.20
N CYS A 63 20.04 0.17 -2.68
CA CYS A 63 18.71 0.45 -3.22
C CYS A 63 18.34 -0.54 -4.34
N ARG A 64 19.24 -0.77 -5.30
CA ARG A 64 19.01 -1.72 -6.40
C ARG A 64 18.70 -3.14 -5.91
N ARG A 65 19.37 -3.59 -4.82
CA ARG A 65 19.18 -4.94 -4.27
C ARG A 65 17.87 -5.09 -3.50
N ILE A 66 17.43 -4.02 -2.83
CA ILE A 66 16.25 -4.12 -1.96
C ILE A 66 14.95 -3.72 -2.65
N ARG A 67 14.99 -2.90 -3.72
CA ARG A 67 13.81 -2.25 -4.29
C ARG A 67 12.73 -3.22 -4.76
N ASP A 68 13.12 -4.35 -5.35
CA ASP A 68 12.16 -5.37 -5.82
C ASP A 68 11.50 -6.15 -4.67
N HIS A 69 11.95 -5.93 -3.42
CA HIS A 69 11.51 -6.68 -2.25
C HIS A 69 10.83 -5.82 -1.17
N ILE A 70 10.86 -4.49 -1.32
CA ILE A 70 10.28 -3.55 -0.36
C ILE A 70 9.49 -2.45 -1.07
N ASP A 71 8.39 -2.02 -0.43
CA ASP A 71 7.53 -0.93 -0.91
C ASP A 71 7.75 0.38 -0.16
N CYS A 72 8.56 0.39 0.92
CA CYS A 72 8.77 1.59 1.72
C CYS A 72 9.61 2.63 0.93
N PRO A 73 9.36 3.93 1.14
CA PRO A 73 10.11 5.00 0.51
C PRO A 73 11.60 4.96 0.87
N ILE A 74 12.45 5.21 -0.15
CA ILE A 74 13.89 5.36 -0.02
C ILE A 74 14.26 6.79 -0.39
N LEU A 75 14.72 7.58 0.58
CA LEU A 75 15.18 8.95 0.40
C LEU A 75 16.71 8.96 0.47
N PHE A 76 17.35 9.34 -0.64
CA PHE A 76 18.79 9.42 -0.67
C PHE A 76 19.32 10.68 0.01
N LEU A 77 20.35 10.53 0.84
CA LEU A 77 21.17 11.63 1.34
C LEU A 77 22.43 11.69 0.47
N THR A 78 22.81 12.86 -0.04
CA THR A 78 23.96 12.96 -0.95
C THR A 78 24.70 14.28 -0.83
N ALA A 79 26.03 14.24 -0.86
CA ALA A 79 26.87 15.43 -0.98
C ALA A 79 27.03 15.90 -2.44
N LYS A 80 26.55 15.12 -3.44
CA LYS A 80 26.77 15.38 -4.87
C LYS A 80 25.55 16.04 -5.50
N ILE A 81 25.79 17.16 -6.19
CA ILE A 81 24.78 17.98 -6.88
C ILE A 81 24.68 17.60 -8.38
N GLU A 82 25.51 16.70 -8.87
CA GLU A 82 25.53 16.37 -10.30
C GLU A 82 24.20 15.71 -10.74
N ASP A 83 23.58 16.30 -11.76
CA ASP A 83 22.29 15.85 -12.30
C ASP A 83 22.29 14.38 -12.74
N MET A 84 23.47 13.86 -13.15
CA MET A 84 23.62 12.44 -13.51
C MET A 84 23.47 11.48 -12.34
N ASP A 85 23.79 11.89 -11.12
CA ASP A 85 23.64 11.03 -9.93
C ASP A 85 22.16 10.98 -9.47
N LYS A 86 21.43 12.08 -9.62
CA LYS A 86 19.96 12.10 -9.37
C LYS A 86 19.22 11.21 -10.37
N VAL A 87 19.55 11.30 -11.66
CA VAL A 87 18.95 10.46 -12.71
C VAL A 87 19.23 8.98 -12.46
N LYS A 88 20.48 8.64 -12.08
CA LYS A 88 20.84 7.26 -11.74
C LYS A 88 20.05 6.73 -10.53
N GLY A 89 19.87 7.53 -9.51
CA GLY A 89 19.15 7.07 -8.33
C GLY A 89 17.65 6.90 -8.52
N PHE A 90 17.00 7.81 -9.26
CA PHE A 90 15.59 7.55 -9.67
C PHE A 90 15.48 6.31 -10.56
N SER A 91 16.46 6.05 -11.40
CA SER A 91 16.48 4.84 -12.25
C SER A 91 16.69 3.54 -11.46
N VAL A 92 17.26 3.59 -10.25
CA VAL A 92 17.41 2.43 -9.35
C VAL A 92 16.28 2.30 -8.32
N GLY A 93 15.27 3.20 -8.36
CA GLY A 93 14.07 3.10 -7.55
C GLY A 93 14.06 3.94 -6.26
N GLY A 94 14.88 4.98 -6.16
CA GLY A 94 14.78 5.98 -5.08
C GLY A 94 13.55 6.87 -5.25
N ASP A 95 12.93 7.28 -4.15
CA ASP A 95 11.70 8.07 -4.13
C ASP A 95 11.96 9.58 -3.98
N ASP A 96 13.08 9.99 -3.36
CA ASP A 96 13.47 11.40 -3.22
C ASP A 96 14.99 11.55 -3.00
N TYR A 97 15.48 12.79 -3.13
CA TYR A 97 16.88 13.18 -2.97
C TYR A 97 17.02 14.40 -2.07
N ILE A 98 17.92 14.32 -1.11
CA ILE A 98 18.22 15.39 -0.16
C ILE A 98 19.72 15.66 -0.20
N VAL A 99 20.08 16.87 -0.59
CA VAL A 99 21.47 17.29 -0.75
C VAL A 99 22.03 17.75 0.59
N LYS A 100 23.17 17.21 0.99
CA LYS A 100 23.98 17.69 2.14
C LYS A 100 24.72 18.99 1.77
N PRO A 101 24.72 20.04 2.62
CA PRO A 101 24.04 20.12 3.90
C PRO A 101 22.53 20.41 3.77
N PHE A 102 21.72 19.78 4.61
CA PHE A 102 20.27 19.93 4.62
C PHE A 102 19.76 20.52 5.94
N SER A 103 18.57 21.10 5.89
CA SER A 103 17.83 21.51 7.08
C SER A 103 17.06 20.32 7.68
N LEU A 104 17.18 20.12 9.01
CA LEU A 104 16.37 19.10 9.72
C LEU A 104 14.87 19.29 9.53
N ALA A 105 14.42 20.55 9.44
CA ALA A 105 13.01 20.86 9.20
C ALA A 105 12.56 20.45 7.77
N GLU A 106 13.43 20.65 6.77
CA GLU A 106 13.17 20.20 5.39
C GLU A 106 13.12 18.67 5.33
N LEU A 107 14.11 18.01 5.94
CA LEU A 107 14.19 16.54 5.98
C LEU A 107 12.94 15.94 6.63
N GLU A 108 12.51 16.46 7.78
CA GLU A 108 11.29 16.04 8.47
C GLU A 108 10.04 16.21 7.58
N ALA A 109 9.92 17.37 6.93
CA ALA A 109 8.78 17.64 6.04
C ALA A 109 8.70 16.62 4.89
N ARG A 110 9.84 16.23 4.30
CA ARG A 110 9.92 15.22 3.24
C ARG A 110 9.60 13.82 3.77
N VAL A 111 10.19 13.40 4.90
CA VAL A 111 9.90 12.13 5.58
C VAL A 111 8.41 12.01 5.86
N SER A 112 7.81 13.00 6.51
CA SER A 112 6.38 13.03 6.82
C SER A 112 5.50 12.99 5.56
N ALA A 113 5.92 13.66 4.47
CA ALA A 113 5.17 13.65 3.22
C ALA A 113 5.18 12.27 2.55
N HIS A 114 6.32 11.57 2.56
CA HIS A 114 6.44 10.23 1.98
C HIS A 114 5.69 9.18 2.82
N LEU A 115 5.82 9.18 4.15
CA LEU A 115 5.06 8.29 5.03
C LEU A 115 3.55 8.51 4.89
N ARG A 116 3.09 9.76 4.83
CA ARG A 116 1.67 10.07 4.59
C ARG A 116 1.18 9.61 3.22
N ARG A 117 2.03 9.70 2.16
CA ARG A 117 1.71 9.20 0.81
C ARG A 117 1.58 7.68 0.83
N GLN A 118 2.51 6.99 1.49
CA GLN A 118 2.47 5.53 1.64
C GLN A 118 1.23 5.09 2.43
N ALA A 119 0.92 5.76 3.54
CA ALA A 119 -0.31 5.52 4.30
C ALA A 119 -1.57 5.74 3.45
N ARG A 120 -1.58 6.74 2.55
CA ARG A 120 -2.67 6.96 1.59
C ARG A 120 -2.72 5.85 0.54
N HIS A 121 -1.60 5.39 -0.01
CA HIS A 121 -1.56 4.26 -0.94
C HIS A 121 -2.07 2.97 -0.30
N SER A 122 -1.73 2.71 0.96
CA SER A 122 -2.34 1.60 1.71
C SER A 122 -3.83 1.84 2.02
N MET A 123 -4.28 3.10 2.12
CA MET A 123 -5.70 3.46 2.25
C MET A 123 -6.44 3.47 0.89
N GLU A 124 -5.78 3.77 -0.23
CA GLU A 124 -6.38 3.68 -1.58
C GLU A 124 -6.77 2.25 -1.95
N THR A 125 -6.10 1.24 -1.40
CA THR A 125 -6.55 -0.15 -1.46
C THR A 125 -7.81 -0.44 -0.63
N PHE A 126 -8.19 0.44 0.28
CA PHE A 126 -9.40 0.29 1.11
C PHE A 126 -10.65 0.97 0.54
N VAL A 127 -10.51 1.75 -0.53
CA VAL A 127 -11.66 2.39 -1.20
C VAL A 127 -11.57 2.19 -2.70
N LYS A 128 -12.61 1.62 -3.31
CA LYS A 128 -12.73 1.47 -4.75
C LYS A 128 -13.86 2.32 -5.29
N PHE A 129 -13.56 3.11 -6.31
CA PHE A 129 -14.56 3.88 -7.06
C PHE A 129 -14.86 3.16 -8.38
N THR A 130 -16.15 2.91 -8.64
CA THR A 130 -16.62 2.33 -9.89
C THR A 130 -17.81 3.17 -10.36
N GLY A 131 -17.55 4.16 -11.21
CA GLY A 131 -18.50 5.23 -11.49
C GLY A 131 -18.88 5.98 -10.20
N ASP A 132 -20.16 6.12 -9.94
CA ASP A 132 -20.68 6.75 -8.71
C ASP A 132 -20.78 5.80 -7.51
N LEU A 133 -20.52 4.49 -7.72
CA LEU A 133 -20.46 3.51 -6.64
C LEU A 133 -19.09 3.53 -5.96
N THR A 134 -19.10 3.73 -4.65
CA THR A 134 -17.90 3.71 -3.79
C THR A 134 -17.96 2.50 -2.85
N ILE A 135 -16.92 1.70 -2.84
CA ILE A 135 -16.75 0.54 -1.96
C ILE A 135 -15.68 0.89 -0.94
N ASP A 136 -16.04 1.08 0.32
CA ASP A 136 -15.11 1.32 1.44
C ASP A 136 -14.84 -0.02 2.13
N PHE A 137 -13.71 -0.64 1.82
CA PHE A 137 -13.33 -1.94 2.38
C PHE A 137 -12.98 -1.85 3.87
N ALA A 138 -12.44 -0.70 4.32
CA ALA A 138 -12.08 -0.50 5.72
C ALA A 138 -13.32 -0.41 6.61
N LYS A 139 -14.34 0.34 6.17
CA LYS A 139 -15.60 0.47 6.89
C LYS A 139 -16.60 -0.64 6.56
N ARG A 140 -16.31 -1.45 5.53
CA ARG A 140 -17.19 -2.49 5.00
C ARG A 140 -18.55 -1.94 4.59
N SER A 141 -18.53 -0.79 3.88
CA SER A 141 -19.71 -0.02 3.46
C SER A 141 -19.72 0.25 1.97
N LEU A 142 -20.91 0.37 1.40
CA LEU A 142 -21.15 0.78 0.03
C LEU A 142 -21.83 2.14 0.02
N PHE A 143 -21.45 2.98 -0.94
CA PHE A 143 -22.08 4.30 -1.14
C PHE A 143 -22.38 4.49 -2.62
N TYR A 144 -23.47 5.16 -2.93
CA TYR A 144 -23.75 5.71 -4.25
C TYR A 144 -23.78 7.24 -4.13
N GLY A 145 -22.79 7.91 -4.70
CA GLY A 145 -22.54 9.31 -4.40
C GLY A 145 -22.26 9.54 -2.91
N LYS A 146 -23.20 10.18 -2.20
CA LYS A 146 -23.09 10.44 -0.76
C LYS A 146 -24.01 9.55 0.10
N GLU A 147 -24.83 8.74 -0.53
CA GLU A 147 -25.85 7.92 0.14
C GLU A 147 -25.29 6.51 0.41
N GLU A 148 -25.41 6.05 1.66
CA GLU A 148 -24.95 4.71 2.04
C GLU A 148 -25.99 3.66 1.63
N ILE A 149 -25.52 2.60 0.95
CA ILE A 149 -26.32 1.43 0.59
C ILE A 149 -26.18 0.39 1.70
N PRO A 150 -27.23 0.10 2.49
CA PRO A 150 -27.12 -0.83 3.61
C PRO A 150 -26.94 -2.27 3.12
N VAL A 151 -25.77 -2.86 3.42
CA VAL A 151 -25.44 -4.25 3.09
C VAL A 151 -25.14 -5.05 4.35
N THR A 152 -25.50 -6.34 4.33
CA THR A 152 -25.12 -7.26 5.40
C THR A 152 -23.65 -7.68 5.25
N LYS A 153 -23.07 -8.26 6.32
CA LYS A 153 -21.69 -8.74 6.30
C LYS A 153 -21.41 -9.66 5.10
N LYS A 154 -22.27 -10.64 4.83
CA LYS A 154 -22.09 -11.60 3.73
C LYS A 154 -22.28 -10.97 2.35
N GLU A 155 -23.21 -10.01 2.24
CA GLU A 155 -23.37 -9.24 1.00
C GLU A 155 -22.13 -8.40 0.70
N PHE A 156 -21.55 -7.77 1.74
CA PHE A 156 -20.30 -7.02 1.57
C PHE A 156 -19.14 -7.94 1.19
N ASP A 157 -18.99 -9.11 1.85
CA ASP A 157 -17.95 -10.10 1.52
C ASP A 157 -18.00 -10.51 0.02
N ILE A 158 -19.23 -10.68 -0.53
CA ILE A 158 -19.41 -10.99 -1.97
C ILE A 158 -19.00 -9.82 -2.85
N VAL A 159 -19.42 -8.59 -2.51
CA VAL A 159 -19.03 -7.38 -3.25
C VAL A 159 -17.51 -7.20 -3.23
N GLU A 160 -16.88 -7.36 -2.08
CA GLU A 160 -15.42 -7.30 -1.92
C GLU A 160 -14.72 -8.32 -2.83
N LEU A 161 -15.11 -9.61 -2.74
CA LEU A 161 -14.52 -10.67 -3.55
C LEU A 161 -14.61 -10.37 -5.05
N LEU A 162 -15.80 -9.99 -5.53
CA LEU A 162 -16.01 -9.79 -6.96
C LEU A 162 -15.36 -8.49 -7.44
N SER A 163 -15.49 -7.40 -6.68
CA SER A 163 -14.97 -6.09 -7.07
C SER A 163 -13.45 -6.02 -7.06
N GLN A 164 -12.77 -6.77 -6.18
CA GLN A 164 -11.30 -6.86 -6.18
C GLN A 164 -10.76 -7.68 -7.36
N ASN A 165 -11.63 -8.47 -8.04
CA ASN A 165 -11.25 -9.30 -9.19
C ASN A 165 -12.13 -8.98 -10.42
N PRO A 166 -12.08 -7.75 -10.96
CA PRO A 166 -12.96 -7.33 -12.05
C PRO A 166 -12.74 -8.19 -13.30
N GLY A 167 -13.85 -8.57 -13.95
CA GLY A 167 -13.84 -9.43 -15.13
C GLY A 167 -13.61 -10.92 -14.84
N GLN A 168 -13.11 -11.30 -13.67
CA GLN A 168 -12.97 -12.72 -13.30
C GLN A 168 -14.32 -13.32 -12.97
N VAL A 169 -14.60 -14.51 -13.54
CA VAL A 169 -15.82 -15.26 -13.24
C VAL A 169 -15.59 -16.18 -12.04
N PHE A 170 -16.52 -16.14 -11.10
CA PHE A 170 -16.58 -17.03 -9.93
C PHE A 170 -17.87 -17.83 -9.99
N ASP A 171 -17.77 -19.17 -9.95
CA ASP A 171 -18.92 -20.04 -9.77
C ASP A 171 -19.48 -19.93 -8.33
N LYS A 172 -20.67 -20.47 -8.12
CA LYS A 172 -21.38 -20.37 -6.81
C LYS A 172 -20.62 -21.10 -5.72
N GLU A 173 -20.05 -22.24 -6.03
CA GLU A 173 -19.31 -23.10 -5.11
C GLU A 173 -18.07 -22.36 -4.63
N ARG A 174 -17.31 -21.77 -5.53
CA ARG A 174 -16.09 -21.02 -5.21
C ARG A 174 -16.39 -19.74 -4.39
N ILE A 175 -17.50 -19.03 -4.69
CA ILE A 175 -17.95 -17.90 -3.87
C ILE A 175 -18.32 -18.40 -2.48
N TYR A 176 -19.06 -19.50 -2.40
CA TYR A 176 -19.51 -20.07 -1.13
C TYR A 176 -18.31 -20.44 -0.25
N GLU A 177 -17.37 -21.25 -0.78
CA GLU A 177 -16.16 -21.67 -0.07
C GLU A 177 -15.34 -20.50 0.47
N LYS A 178 -15.12 -19.46 -0.37
CA LYS A 178 -14.34 -18.29 0.03
C LYS A 178 -14.98 -17.45 1.14
N ILE A 179 -16.32 -17.41 1.20
CA ILE A 179 -17.07 -16.51 2.10
C ILE A 179 -17.60 -17.23 3.33
N TRP A 180 -17.97 -18.50 3.23
CA TRP A 180 -18.48 -19.30 4.34
C TRP A 180 -17.46 -20.27 4.91
N GLY A 181 -16.41 -20.60 4.15
CA GLY A 181 -15.36 -21.57 4.52
C GLY A 181 -15.68 -23.00 4.02
N TYR A 182 -14.64 -23.81 3.91
CA TYR A 182 -14.73 -25.19 3.42
C TYR A 182 -15.57 -26.13 4.31
N ASP A 183 -15.60 -25.86 5.61
CA ASP A 183 -16.28 -26.72 6.60
C ASP A 183 -17.75 -26.32 6.85
N SER A 184 -18.31 -25.41 6.05
CA SER A 184 -19.69 -24.99 6.22
C SER A 184 -20.65 -25.99 5.56
N GLU A 185 -21.55 -26.57 6.33
CA GLU A 185 -22.56 -27.57 5.89
C GLU A 185 -23.73 -26.99 5.05
N GLY A 186 -23.57 -25.78 4.48
CA GLY A 186 -24.63 -25.09 3.72
C GLY A 186 -24.57 -25.35 2.22
N ASP A 187 -25.63 -24.94 1.53
CA ASP A 187 -25.76 -25.05 0.05
C ASP A 187 -25.28 -23.76 -0.65
N SER A 188 -24.45 -23.90 -1.69
CA SER A 188 -24.01 -22.79 -2.56
C SER A 188 -25.16 -22.02 -3.22
N GLY A 189 -26.38 -22.57 -3.22
CA GLY A 189 -27.61 -21.93 -3.70
C GLY A 189 -27.91 -20.58 -3.00
N VAL A 190 -27.47 -20.41 -1.73
CA VAL A 190 -27.64 -19.14 -0.99
C VAL A 190 -26.91 -17.97 -1.64
N VAL A 191 -25.84 -18.22 -2.40
CA VAL A 191 -25.09 -17.21 -3.14
C VAL A 191 -25.98 -16.46 -4.12
N ALA A 192 -26.84 -17.16 -4.85
CA ALA A 192 -27.74 -16.56 -5.83
C ALA A 192 -28.71 -15.57 -5.17
N GLU A 193 -29.22 -15.90 -3.98
CA GLU A 193 -30.12 -15.01 -3.23
C GLU A 193 -29.38 -13.77 -2.70
N HIS A 194 -28.15 -13.91 -2.21
CA HIS A 194 -27.34 -12.75 -1.81
C HIS A 194 -27.04 -11.85 -3.01
N ILE A 195 -26.63 -12.40 -4.16
CA ILE A 195 -26.41 -11.63 -5.38
C ILE A 195 -27.68 -10.88 -5.80
N ARG A 196 -28.86 -11.53 -5.75
CA ARG A 196 -30.14 -10.89 -6.05
C ARG A 196 -30.38 -9.69 -5.12
N ARG A 197 -30.17 -9.87 -3.80
CA ARG A 197 -30.36 -8.80 -2.81
C ARG A 197 -29.39 -7.63 -3.04
N ILE A 198 -28.11 -7.90 -3.29
CA ILE A 198 -27.10 -6.88 -3.61
C ILE A 198 -27.54 -6.08 -4.83
N ARG A 199 -27.93 -6.75 -5.92
CA ARG A 199 -28.41 -6.09 -7.14
C ARG A 199 -29.64 -5.23 -6.88
N THR A 200 -30.62 -5.72 -6.12
CA THR A 200 -31.82 -4.94 -5.76
C THR A 200 -31.47 -3.67 -4.99
N LYS A 201 -30.52 -3.76 -4.05
CA LYS A 201 -30.08 -2.61 -3.25
C LYS A 201 -29.35 -1.57 -4.09
N ILE A 202 -28.47 -2.01 -4.99
CA ILE A 202 -27.74 -1.11 -5.90
C ILE A 202 -28.70 -0.51 -6.94
N ALA A 203 -29.63 -1.30 -7.49
CA ALA A 203 -30.60 -0.86 -8.48
C ALA A 203 -31.59 0.21 -7.97
N ALA A 204 -31.73 0.38 -6.65
CA ALA A 204 -32.49 1.48 -6.08
C ALA A 204 -31.82 2.86 -6.35
N HIS A 205 -30.54 2.89 -6.71
CA HIS A 205 -29.75 4.12 -6.92
C HIS A 205 -29.29 4.30 -8.37
N THR A 206 -29.21 3.23 -9.16
CA THR A 206 -28.66 3.26 -10.53
C THR A 206 -29.15 2.07 -11.37
N ASP A 207 -29.29 2.28 -12.67
CA ASP A 207 -29.58 1.22 -13.64
C ASP A 207 -28.32 0.43 -14.07
N HIS A 208 -27.12 0.85 -13.62
CA HIS A 208 -25.88 0.17 -13.95
C HIS A 208 -25.73 -1.18 -13.22
N ALA A 209 -25.48 -2.25 -13.99
CA ALA A 209 -25.32 -3.61 -13.46
C ALA A 209 -23.85 -3.91 -13.12
N TYR A 210 -23.45 -3.67 -11.86
CA TYR A 210 -22.07 -3.95 -11.40
C TYR A 210 -21.73 -5.44 -11.25
N ILE A 211 -22.74 -6.29 -11.04
CA ILE A 211 -22.54 -7.75 -10.97
C ILE A 211 -23.27 -8.38 -12.16
N GLU A 212 -22.53 -9.01 -13.05
CA GLU A 212 -23.10 -9.73 -14.20
C GLU A 212 -23.19 -11.23 -13.93
N THR A 213 -24.22 -11.87 -14.53
CA THR A 213 -24.33 -13.32 -14.57
C THR A 213 -23.67 -13.83 -15.86
N VAL A 214 -22.71 -14.73 -15.72
CA VAL A 214 -22.16 -15.50 -16.84
C VAL A 214 -22.88 -16.85 -16.83
N TRP A 215 -23.81 -17.02 -17.77
CA TRP A 215 -24.70 -18.19 -17.81
C TRP A 215 -23.91 -19.51 -17.83
N GLY A 216 -24.26 -20.42 -16.95
CA GLY A 216 -23.58 -21.71 -16.79
C GLY A 216 -22.24 -21.65 -16.07
N CYS A 217 -21.68 -20.44 -15.78
CA CYS A 217 -20.34 -20.28 -15.19
C CYS A 217 -20.36 -19.58 -13.82
N GLY A 218 -21.28 -18.62 -13.58
CA GLY A 218 -21.30 -17.91 -12.30
C GLY A 218 -21.49 -16.40 -12.41
N TYR A 219 -20.74 -15.65 -11.63
CA TYR A 219 -20.86 -14.20 -11.49
C TYR A 219 -19.51 -13.52 -11.65
N LYS A 220 -19.50 -12.31 -12.19
CA LYS A 220 -18.33 -11.44 -12.29
C LYS A 220 -18.67 -10.00 -11.94
N TRP A 221 -17.67 -9.22 -11.55
CA TRP A 221 -17.78 -7.78 -11.45
C TRP A 221 -17.59 -7.15 -12.83
N SER A 222 -18.53 -6.29 -13.21
CA SER A 222 -18.46 -5.47 -14.42
C SER A 222 -17.94 -4.07 -14.07
N CYS A 223 -17.04 -3.53 -14.89
CA CYS A 223 -16.51 -2.18 -14.78
C CYS A 223 -17.29 -1.25 -15.69
#